data_fb5364d5abda698c9101f98163f5d4d0
#
_entry.id   fb5364d5abda698c9101f98163f5d4d0
#
_cell.length_a   1.000
_cell.length_b   1.000
_cell.length_c   1.000
_cell.angle_alpha   90.00
_cell.angle_beta   90.00
_cell.angle_gamma   90.00
#
_symmetry.space_group_name_H-M   'P 1'
#
loop_
_entity.id
_entity.type
_entity.pdbx_description
1 polymer ?
#
loop_
_entity_poly.entity_id
_entity_poly.type
_entity_poly.pdbx_seq_one_letter_code
_entity_poly.pdbx_strand_id
1 'polypeptide(L)'
;MVEHIQVANSVYENALVWDAHAGFELTHERDLETLSIWRDAGVDYLSVNVGYDVRDWRVTVKNLALARRWIDAQSDIDLVGTVADLDRARTAGHMAITFDIEGMCALDGSIDMVRLYHDLGVRQMVFAYNLNNAAGGGCHDKDIGLTDFGRDVIREMNEVGMFV
;
A
#
# COMPACT_ATOMS: atom_id res chain seq x y z
N MET A 1 -34.19 -14.31 -6.06
CA MET A 1 -33.36 -13.68 -5.00
C MET A 1 -32.25 -14.64 -4.55
N VAL A 2 -32.53 -15.90 -4.16
CA VAL A 2 -31.48 -16.88 -3.75
C VAL A 2 -30.53 -17.21 -4.90
N GLU A 3 -31.00 -17.38 -6.10
CA GLU A 3 -30.17 -17.68 -7.30
C GLU A 3 -29.19 -16.55 -7.65
N HIS A 4 -29.61 -15.29 -7.52
CA HIS A 4 -28.73 -14.13 -7.73
C HIS A 4 -27.62 -14.04 -6.67
N ILE A 5 -27.90 -14.42 -5.43
CA ILE A 5 -26.91 -14.46 -4.36
C ILE A 5 -25.88 -15.56 -4.63
N GLN A 6 -26.32 -16.75 -5.09
CA GLN A 6 -25.42 -17.85 -5.43
C GLN A 6 -24.49 -17.48 -6.60
N VAL A 7 -25.00 -16.80 -7.63
CA VAL A 7 -24.20 -16.33 -8.76
C VAL A 7 -23.19 -15.27 -8.28
N ALA A 8 -23.62 -14.31 -7.47
CA ALA A 8 -22.71 -13.28 -6.94
C ALA A 8 -21.58 -13.88 -6.09
N ASN A 9 -21.89 -14.83 -5.21
CA ASN A 9 -20.89 -15.52 -4.40
C ASN A 9 -19.90 -16.29 -5.28
N SER A 10 -20.40 -17.03 -6.28
CA SER A 10 -19.52 -17.75 -7.20
C SER A 10 -18.59 -16.83 -8.01
N VAL A 11 -19.07 -15.65 -8.41
CA VAL A 11 -18.21 -14.65 -9.07
C VAL A 11 -17.13 -14.15 -8.11
N TYR A 12 -17.51 -13.81 -6.88
CA TYR A 12 -16.57 -13.33 -5.86
C TYR A 12 -15.49 -14.37 -5.53
N GLU A 13 -15.88 -15.61 -5.30
CA GLU A 13 -14.98 -16.73 -4.96
C GLU A 13 -13.98 -17.07 -6.09
N ASN A 14 -14.30 -16.75 -7.35
CA ASN A 14 -13.44 -17.04 -8.49
C ASN A 14 -12.69 -15.80 -9.02
N ALA A 15 -13.03 -14.60 -8.58
CA ALA A 15 -12.34 -13.38 -8.95
C ALA A 15 -11.02 -13.23 -8.19
N LEU A 16 -10.13 -12.38 -8.71
CA LEU A 16 -9.07 -11.78 -7.92
C LEU A 16 -9.66 -10.60 -7.16
N VAL A 17 -9.83 -10.74 -5.85
CA VAL A 17 -10.35 -9.69 -4.98
C VAL A 17 -9.19 -8.80 -4.52
N TRP A 18 -9.16 -7.60 -5.05
CA TRP A 18 -8.08 -6.63 -4.87
C TRP A 18 -8.56 -5.37 -4.15
N ASP A 19 -8.01 -5.09 -2.98
CA ASP A 19 -8.14 -3.81 -2.30
C ASP A 19 -6.82 -3.03 -2.39
N ALA A 20 -6.86 -1.92 -3.12
CA ALA A 20 -5.65 -1.15 -3.43
C ALA A 20 -5.20 -0.24 -2.28
N HIS A 21 -6.01 -0.07 -1.22
CA HIS A 21 -5.66 0.85 -0.13
C HIS A 21 -6.46 0.57 1.14
N ALA A 22 -5.79 0.06 2.15
CA ALA A 22 -6.34 -0.09 3.50
C ALA A 22 -5.75 0.97 4.43
N GLY A 23 -6.50 2.06 4.63
CA GLY A 23 -6.13 3.15 5.54
C GLY A 23 -6.68 2.92 6.94
N PHE A 24 -5.81 2.72 7.91
CA PHE A 24 -6.13 2.72 9.34
C PHE A 24 -4.95 3.26 10.15
N GLU A 25 -5.22 3.71 11.38
CA GLU A 25 -4.15 4.21 12.23
C GLU A 25 -3.25 3.06 12.68
N LEU A 26 -2.02 3.02 12.17
CA LEU A 26 -1.01 2.04 12.54
C LEU A 26 -0.06 2.65 13.58
N THR A 27 -0.31 2.38 14.85
CA THR A 27 0.51 2.87 15.98
C THR A 27 1.07 1.73 16.82
N HIS A 28 0.41 0.58 16.82
CA HIS A 28 0.75 -0.58 17.62
C HIS A 28 0.56 -1.86 16.81
N GLU A 29 1.24 -2.93 17.21
CA GLU A 29 1.14 -4.24 16.57
C GLU A 29 -0.30 -4.78 16.52
N ARG A 30 -1.09 -4.56 17.59
CA ARG A 30 -2.50 -4.96 17.65
C ARG A 30 -3.38 -4.32 16.56
N ASP A 31 -2.96 -3.17 16.01
CA ASP A 31 -3.71 -2.51 14.94
C ASP A 31 -3.68 -3.35 13.65
N LEU A 32 -2.62 -4.15 13.48
CA LEU A 32 -2.46 -5.09 12.37
C LEU A 32 -3.39 -6.31 12.47
N GLU A 33 -3.90 -6.65 13.65
CA GLU A 33 -4.91 -7.70 13.81
C GLU A 33 -6.19 -7.39 13.03
N THR A 34 -6.44 -6.10 12.73
CA THR A 34 -7.54 -5.65 11.89
C THR A 34 -7.47 -6.25 10.48
N LEU A 35 -6.28 -6.62 9.98
CA LEU A 35 -6.09 -7.24 8.67
C LEU A 35 -6.84 -8.58 8.53
N SER A 36 -7.15 -9.24 9.63
CA SER A 36 -8.01 -10.43 9.64
C SER A 36 -9.40 -10.18 9.01
N ILE A 37 -9.91 -8.95 9.09
CA ILE A 37 -11.23 -8.60 8.49
C ILE A 37 -11.19 -8.76 6.97
N TRP A 38 -10.11 -8.30 6.31
CA TRP A 38 -9.94 -8.47 4.85
C TRP A 38 -9.71 -9.93 4.48
N ARG A 39 -8.82 -10.61 5.20
CA ARG A 39 -8.56 -12.04 5.00
C ARG A 39 -9.83 -12.87 5.13
N ASP A 40 -10.58 -12.68 6.22
CA ASP A 40 -11.81 -13.46 6.50
C ASP A 40 -12.95 -13.10 5.53
N ALA A 41 -12.89 -11.92 4.89
CA ALA A 41 -13.76 -11.54 3.80
C ALA A 41 -13.37 -12.15 2.45
N GLY A 42 -12.20 -12.80 2.34
CA GLY A 42 -11.72 -13.42 1.10
C GLY A 42 -11.01 -12.46 0.14
N VAL A 43 -10.37 -11.42 0.67
CA VAL A 43 -9.50 -10.53 -0.12
C VAL A 43 -8.20 -11.27 -0.45
N ASP A 44 -7.85 -11.34 -1.73
CA ASP A 44 -6.63 -11.98 -2.20
C ASP A 44 -5.40 -11.08 -2.07
N TYR A 45 -5.60 -9.76 -2.32
CA TYR A 45 -4.52 -8.77 -2.27
C TYR A 45 -4.97 -7.50 -1.55
N LEU A 46 -4.10 -7.00 -0.68
CA LEU A 46 -4.32 -5.78 0.08
C LEU A 46 -3.08 -4.90 0.07
N SER A 47 -3.22 -3.61 -0.28
CA SER A 47 -2.20 -2.61 -0.02
C SER A 47 -2.47 -1.95 1.33
N VAL A 48 -1.50 -2.01 2.24
CA VAL A 48 -1.61 -1.46 3.59
C VAL A 48 -0.91 -0.12 3.67
N ASN A 49 -1.65 0.94 4.05
CA ASN A 49 -1.07 2.25 4.27
C ASN A 49 -0.14 2.25 5.49
N VAL A 50 1.11 2.65 5.28
CA VAL A 50 2.12 2.72 6.33
C VAL A 50 2.57 4.15 6.66
N GLY A 51 2.09 5.15 5.89
CA GLY A 51 2.42 6.55 6.12
C GLY A 51 1.63 7.50 5.23
N TYR A 52 1.44 8.73 5.68
CA TYR A 52 0.75 9.77 4.92
C TYR A 52 1.31 11.17 5.24
N ASP A 53 1.04 12.15 4.37
CA ASP A 53 1.68 13.49 4.32
C ASP A 53 1.54 14.24 5.61
N VAL A 54 1.07 14.11 6.61
CA VAL A 54 1.16 14.85 7.89
C VAL A 54 2.08 14.16 8.90
N ARG A 55 2.63 13.00 8.53
CA ARG A 55 3.52 12.23 9.39
C ARG A 55 4.98 12.38 8.95
N ASP A 56 5.86 12.50 9.93
CA ASP A 56 7.31 12.45 9.70
C ASP A 56 7.70 11.10 9.08
N TRP A 57 8.63 11.11 8.13
CA TRP A 57 9.11 9.90 7.45
C TRP A 57 9.63 8.83 8.42
N ARG A 58 10.12 9.22 9.60
CA ARG A 58 10.55 8.28 10.65
C ARG A 58 9.40 7.43 11.18
N VAL A 59 8.18 7.97 11.19
CA VAL A 59 6.97 7.21 11.57
C VAL A 59 6.70 6.15 10.49
N THR A 60 6.74 6.52 9.22
CA THR A 60 6.57 5.60 8.09
C THR A 60 7.56 4.43 8.15
N VAL A 61 8.85 4.70 8.39
CA VAL A 61 9.87 3.65 8.52
C VAL A 61 9.60 2.75 9.73
N LYS A 62 9.15 3.29 10.86
CA LYS A 62 8.78 2.49 12.04
C LYS A 62 7.57 1.61 11.77
N ASN A 63 6.57 2.15 11.08
CA ASN A 63 5.38 1.39 10.69
C ASN A 63 5.73 0.25 9.73
N LEU A 64 6.60 0.50 8.75
CA LEU A 64 7.12 -0.55 7.86
C LEU A 64 7.84 -1.66 8.64
N ALA A 65 8.71 -1.29 9.58
CA ALA A 65 9.42 -2.27 10.41
C ALA A 65 8.45 -3.11 11.27
N LEU A 66 7.43 -2.45 11.84
CA LEU A 66 6.39 -3.10 12.63
C LEU A 66 5.55 -4.06 11.78
N ALA A 67 5.03 -3.58 10.63
CA ALA A 67 4.17 -4.36 9.75
C ALA A 67 4.92 -5.57 9.17
N ARG A 68 6.15 -5.40 8.70
CA ARG A 68 6.96 -6.51 8.18
C ARG A 68 7.18 -7.60 9.23
N ARG A 69 7.59 -7.21 10.44
CA ARG A 69 7.78 -8.16 11.54
C ARG A 69 6.49 -8.92 11.87
N TRP A 70 5.35 -8.22 11.87
CA TRP A 70 4.06 -8.84 12.16
C TRP A 70 3.65 -9.81 11.05
N ILE A 71 3.82 -9.43 9.77
CA ILE A 71 3.53 -10.29 8.62
C ILE A 71 4.41 -11.55 8.63
N ASP A 72 5.70 -11.41 8.93
CA ASP A 72 6.64 -12.54 9.01
C ASP A 72 6.22 -13.59 10.07
N ALA A 73 5.40 -13.21 11.03
CA ALA A 73 4.87 -14.09 12.07
C ALA A 73 3.52 -14.76 11.69
N GLN A 74 2.91 -14.37 10.57
CA GLN A 74 1.65 -14.97 10.11
C GLN A 74 1.91 -16.20 9.24
N SER A 75 0.98 -17.15 9.25
CA SER A 75 1.07 -18.38 8.45
C SER A 75 0.23 -18.33 7.17
N ASP A 76 -0.60 -17.31 7.00
CA ASP A 76 -1.62 -17.18 5.98
C ASP A 76 -1.67 -15.78 5.35
N ILE A 77 -0.61 -14.99 5.55
CA ILE A 77 -0.41 -13.66 4.97
C ILE A 77 1.03 -13.57 4.44
N ASP A 78 1.19 -13.17 3.19
CA ASP A 78 2.49 -13.04 2.52
C ASP A 78 2.77 -11.59 2.12
N LEU A 79 3.95 -11.06 2.46
CA LEU A 79 4.45 -9.84 1.84
C LEU A 79 4.95 -10.16 0.43
N VAL A 80 4.33 -9.53 -0.58
CA VAL A 80 4.60 -9.85 -1.99
C VAL A 80 5.30 -8.69 -2.69
N GLY A 81 6.15 -9.02 -3.66
CA GLY A 81 6.90 -8.03 -4.44
C GLY A 81 6.57 -8.04 -5.92
N THR A 82 6.04 -9.15 -6.43
CA THR A 82 5.77 -9.37 -7.85
C THR A 82 4.43 -10.06 -8.05
N VAL A 83 3.92 -10.04 -9.30
CA VAL A 83 2.72 -10.79 -9.68
C VAL A 83 2.89 -12.30 -9.43
N ALA A 84 4.07 -12.84 -9.68
CA ALA A 84 4.34 -14.25 -9.40
C ALA A 84 4.27 -14.58 -7.90
N ASP A 85 4.62 -13.63 -7.02
CA ASP A 85 4.45 -13.80 -5.58
C ASP A 85 2.97 -13.81 -5.19
N LEU A 86 2.18 -12.89 -5.79
CA LEU A 86 0.73 -12.84 -5.61
C LEU A 86 0.07 -14.16 -6.04
N ASP A 87 0.42 -14.69 -7.21
CA ASP A 87 -0.11 -15.96 -7.71
C ASP A 87 0.24 -17.14 -6.77
N ARG A 88 1.45 -17.13 -6.18
CA ARG A 88 1.85 -18.14 -5.19
C ARG A 88 1.05 -18.02 -3.90
N ALA A 89 0.90 -16.80 -3.35
CA ALA A 89 0.11 -16.55 -2.15
C ALA A 89 -1.33 -17.02 -2.34
N ARG A 90 -1.98 -16.61 -3.45
CA ARG A 90 -3.34 -17.01 -3.79
C ARG A 90 -3.48 -18.53 -3.94
N THR A 91 -2.53 -19.20 -4.57
CA THR A 91 -2.52 -20.66 -4.74
C THR A 91 -2.40 -21.36 -3.39
N ALA A 92 -1.68 -20.77 -2.43
CA ALA A 92 -1.56 -21.27 -1.07
C ALA A 92 -2.79 -20.96 -0.19
N GLY A 93 -3.71 -20.12 -0.66
CA GLY A 93 -4.86 -19.64 0.14
C GLY A 93 -4.46 -18.55 1.14
N HIS A 94 -3.36 -17.84 0.90
CA HIS A 94 -2.87 -16.73 1.72
C HIS A 94 -3.31 -15.38 1.15
N MET A 95 -3.52 -14.39 2.01
CA MET A 95 -3.70 -13.01 1.60
C MET A 95 -2.34 -12.38 1.28
N ALA A 96 -2.22 -11.82 0.07
CA ALA A 96 -1.02 -11.10 -0.36
C ALA A 96 -1.06 -9.66 0.13
N ILE A 97 0.03 -9.14 0.70
CA ILE A 97 0.14 -7.76 1.16
C ILE A 97 1.29 -7.05 0.43
N THR A 98 1.07 -5.79 0.10
CA THR A 98 2.09 -4.78 -0.16
C THR A 98 1.84 -3.57 0.74
N PHE A 99 2.70 -2.56 0.64
CA PHE A 99 2.50 -1.30 1.36
C PHE A 99 2.26 -0.15 0.39
N ASP A 100 1.56 0.87 0.88
CA ASP A 100 1.43 2.16 0.22
C ASP A 100 1.72 3.34 1.16
N ILE A 101 1.97 4.50 0.54
CA ILE A 101 2.21 5.76 1.22
C ILE A 101 1.34 6.84 0.55
N GLU A 102 0.61 7.60 1.35
CA GLU A 102 -0.20 8.73 0.89
C GLU A 102 0.56 10.05 1.00
N GLY A 103 1.11 10.47 -0.13
CA GLY A 103 1.86 11.71 -0.24
C GLY A 103 3.39 11.52 -0.15
N MET A 104 4.12 12.53 -0.56
CA MET A 104 5.56 12.46 -0.79
C MET A 104 6.40 13.06 0.33
N CYS A 105 5.80 13.50 1.46
CA CYS A 105 6.56 13.96 2.63
C CYS A 105 7.47 12.86 3.20
N ALA A 106 7.08 11.59 3.03
CA ALA A 106 7.91 10.46 3.44
C ALA A 106 9.25 10.38 2.70
N LEU A 107 9.40 11.02 1.52
CA LEU A 107 10.66 11.06 0.79
C LEU A 107 11.68 12.04 1.39
N ASP A 108 11.25 12.97 2.26
CA ASP A 108 12.11 14.01 2.87
C ASP A 108 12.96 14.78 1.83
N GLY A 109 12.42 15.00 0.63
CA GLY A 109 13.08 15.65 -0.48
C GLY A 109 14.18 14.83 -1.18
N SER A 110 14.31 13.54 -0.92
CA SER A 110 15.31 12.65 -1.52
C SER A 110 14.69 11.65 -2.47
N ILE A 111 15.14 11.64 -3.72
CA ILE A 111 14.73 10.67 -4.75
C ILE A 111 15.14 9.23 -4.36
N ASP A 112 16.28 9.07 -3.70
CA ASP A 112 16.81 7.76 -3.30
C ASP A 112 15.86 7.01 -2.35
N MET A 113 14.98 7.74 -1.63
CA MET A 113 13.98 7.16 -0.75
C MET A 113 12.93 6.34 -1.50
N VAL A 114 12.66 6.62 -2.78
CA VAL A 114 11.73 5.83 -3.60
C VAL A 114 12.21 4.39 -3.68
N ARG A 115 13.49 4.19 -4.03
CA ARG A 115 14.10 2.86 -4.13
C ARG A 115 14.14 2.15 -2.78
N LEU A 116 14.50 2.87 -1.72
CA LEU A 116 14.49 2.32 -0.37
C LEU A 116 13.09 1.82 0.03
N TYR A 117 12.05 2.62 -0.19
CA TYR A 117 10.68 2.21 0.10
C TYR A 117 10.23 1.03 -0.75
N HIS A 118 10.59 0.99 -2.04
CA HIS A 118 10.34 -0.16 -2.89
C HIS A 118 10.97 -1.43 -2.32
N ASP A 119 12.24 -1.40 -1.90
CA ASP A 119 12.96 -2.52 -1.31
C ASP A 119 12.34 -2.97 0.03
N LEU A 120 11.68 -2.05 0.74
CA LEU A 120 10.94 -2.33 1.97
C LEU A 120 9.52 -2.88 1.73
N GLY A 121 9.05 -2.97 0.49
CA GLY A 121 7.76 -3.56 0.13
C GLY A 121 6.67 -2.56 -0.23
N VAL A 122 6.97 -1.25 -0.32
CA VAL A 122 6.04 -0.26 -0.85
C VAL A 122 5.91 -0.47 -2.36
N ARG A 123 4.66 -0.47 -2.89
CA ARG A 123 4.38 -0.68 -4.31
C ARG A 123 3.57 0.44 -4.94
N GLN A 124 3.05 1.37 -4.13
CA GLN A 124 2.39 2.57 -4.63
C GLN A 124 2.60 3.76 -3.71
N MET A 125 2.61 4.97 -4.29
CA MET A 125 2.66 6.23 -3.55
C MET A 125 1.75 7.26 -4.23
N VAL A 126 0.81 7.84 -3.49
CA VAL A 126 0.00 8.99 -3.92
C VAL A 126 0.82 10.27 -3.80
N PHE A 127 0.75 11.17 -4.78
CA PHE A 127 1.60 12.36 -4.85
C PHE A 127 1.37 13.36 -3.73
N ALA A 128 0.12 13.68 -3.43
CA ALA A 128 -0.23 14.56 -2.34
C ALA A 128 -1.53 14.10 -1.68
N TYR A 129 -1.60 14.21 -0.38
CA TYR A 129 -2.82 13.92 0.36
C TYR A 129 -3.76 15.14 0.33
N ASN A 130 -3.70 16.01 1.32
CA ASN A 130 -4.57 17.17 1.42
C ASN A 130 -3.86 18.49 1.07
N LEU A 131 -2.62 18.65 1.46
CA LEU A 131 -1.84 19.88 1.31
C LEU A 131 -0.71 19.70 0.30
N ASN A 132 -0.20 20.82 -0.19
CA ASN A 132 0.98 20.83 -1.06
C ASN A 132 2.18 20.22 -0.33
N ASN A 133 2.98 19.47 -1.07
CA ASN A 133 4.27 18.95 -0.63
C ASN A 133 5.37 19.25 -1.67
N ALA A 134 6.57 18.72 -1.48
CA ALA A 134 7.69 18.95 -2.39
C ALA A 134 7.43 18.44 -3.82
N ALA A 135 6.57 17.42 -4.00
CA ALA A 135 6.33 16.79 -5.29
C ALA A 135 5.14 17.39 -6.07
N GLY A 136 4.13 17.91 -5.37
CA GLY A 136 2.95 18.42 -6.06
C GLY A 136 1.92 19.07 -5.16
N GLY A 137 0.82 19.48 -5.77
CA GLY A 137 -0.31 20.14 -5.13
C GLY A 137 -1.31 19.17 -4.50
N GLY A 138 -1.76 19.49 -3.29
CA GLY A 138 -2.85 18.80 -2.58
C GLY A 138 -4.21 19.45 -2.83
N CYS A 139 -5.28 18.68 -2.60
CA CYS A 139 -6.64 19.08 -2.97
C CYS A 139 -7.24 20.21 -2.08
N HIS A 140 -6.65 20.48 -0.93
CA HIS A 140 -7.11 21.52 0.01
C HIS A 140 -6.17 22.72 0.11
N ASP A 141 -5.25 22.88 -0.86
CA ASP A 141 -4.27 23.95 -0.88
C ASP A 141 -4.28 24.67 -2.24
N LYS A 142 -3.43 25.68 -2.40
CA LYS A 142 -3.27 26.40 -3.66
C LYS A 142 -2.79 25.44 -4.74
N ASP A 143 -3.43 25.49 -5.89
CA ASP A 143 -3.02 24.72 -7.07
C ASP A 143 -1.59 25.15 -7.51
N ILE A 144 -0.65 24.20 -7.44
CA ILE A 144 0.73 24.35 -7.91
C ILE A 144 1.10 23.34 -8.98
N GLY A 145 0.19 22.37 -9.24
CA GLY A 145 0.46 21.26 -10.15
C GLY A 145 1.64 20.39 -9.70
N LEU A 146 2.25 19.72 -10.67
CA LEU A 146 3.41 18.85 -10.45
C LEU A 146 4.70 19.66 -10.47
N THR A 147 5.55 19.52 -9.46
CA THR A 147 6.87 20.17 -9.37
C THR A 147 7.92 19.44 -10.21
N ASP A 148 9.13 20.03 -10.37
CA ASP A 148 10.26 19.33 -11.00
C ASP A 148 10.69 18.10 -10.18
N PHE A 149 10.74 18.22 -8.85
CA PHE A 149 10.98 17.09 -7.96
C PHE A 149 9.94 16.00 -8.16
N GLY A 150 8.66 16.36 -8.25
CA GLY A 150 7.59 15.38 -8.52
C GLY A 150 7.75 14.65 -9.85
N ARG A 151 8.21 15.36 -10.91
CA ARG A 151 8.54 14.71 -12.19
C ARG A 151 9.69 13.72 -12.09
N ASP A 152 10.70 14.03 -11.29
CA ASP A 152 11.83 13.12 -11.05
C ASP A 152 11.39 11.92 -10.21
N VAL A 153 10.52 12.12 -9.20
CA VAL A 153 9.90 11.01 -8.44
C VAL A 153 9.13 10.06 -9.34
N ILE A 154 8.30 10.56 -10.28
CA ILE A 154 7.57 9.70 -11.24
C ILE A 154 8.56 8.86 -12.06
N ARG A 155 9.65 9.44 -12.54
CA ARG A 155 10.65 8.68 -13.31
C ARG A 155 11.24 7.55 -12.48
N GLU A 156 11.66 7.85 -11.24
CA GLU A 156 12.23 6.85 -10.36
C GLU A 156 11.22 5.77 -9.98
N MET A 157 9.95 6.14 -9.70
CA MET A 157 8.87 5.17 -9.44
C MET A 157 8.67 4.23 -10.64
N ASN A 158 8.66 4.74 -11.86
CA ASN A 158 8.57 3.93 -13.07
C ASN A 158 9.79 3.01 -13.24
N GLU A 159 11.01 3.48 -12.94
CA GLU A 159 12.24 2.68 -13.03
C GLU A 159 12.24 1.50 -12.06
N VAL A 160 11.69 1.66 -10.85
CA VAL A 160 11.61 0.58 -9.87
C VAL A 160 10.34 -0.27 -9.99
N GLY A 161 9.37 0.12 -10.82
CA GLY A 161 8.10 -0.59 -10.98
C GLY A 161 7.10 -0.32 -9.86
N MET A 162 7.07 0.89 -9.33
CA MET A 162 6.10 1.35 -8.33
C MET A 162 4.95 2.10 -9.00
N PHE A 163 3.71 1.87 -8.56
CA PHE A 163 2.54 2.63 -9.00
C PHE A 163 2.55 4.07 -8.46
N VAL A 164 2.13 5.00 -9.31
CA VAL A 164 1.91 6.41 -8.98
C VAL A 164 0.45 6.63 -8.66
#